data_d5091e750751c7f96a1790c7804f86d8
#
_entry.id   d5091e750751c7f96a1790c7804f86d8
#
_cell.length_a   1.000
_cell.length_b   1.000
_cell.length_c   1.000
_cell.angle_alpha   90.00
_cell.angle_beta   90.00
_cell.angle_gamma   90.00
#
_symmetry.space_group_name_H-M   'P 1'
#
loop_
_entity.id
_entity.type
_entity.pdbx_description
1 polymer ?
#
loop_
_entity_poly.entity_id
_entity_poly.type
_entity_poly.pdbx_seq_one_letter_code
_entity_poly.pdbx_strand_id
1 'polypeptide(L)'
;ISRMRFLSRLYTLDDRITKEKVDEIMKRERTISSNRDKYNTPHAMSDLHSGLMKFLAFVQSDYYQSISNREKEELRKVEQSTVLSTTEKAVLVKARIGQGLFRKKLFDYWHGCSITQCDIPWFLIASHIKPWCNSDNEERIDVYNGLLLTPDYDKLFDLGFIAFDNNGRLLFSKEFPKSERTILGIDGHIR
;
A
#
# COMPACT_ATOMS: atom_id res chain seq x y z
N ILE A 1 -10.05 -14.31 -3.47
CA ILE A 1 -8.68 -13.82 -3.17
C ILE A 1 -7.79 -14.29 -4.29
N SER A 2 -7.09 -13.38 -5.00
CA SER A 2 -6.19 -13.79 -6.06
C SER A 2 -5.03 -14.62 -5.50
N ARG A 3 -4.52 -15.58 -6.29
CA ARG A 3 -3.40 -16.43 -5.88
C ARG A 3 -2.14 -15.60 -5.55
N MET A 4 -1.92 -14.51 -6.26
CA MET A 4 -0.81 -13.58 -5.99
C MET A 4 -0.93 -12.92 -4.61
N ARG A 5 -2.12 -12.50 -4.20
CA ARG A 5 -2.38 -11.96 -2.86
C ARG A 5 -2.10 -12.98 -1.76
N PHE A 6 -2.52 -14.23 -1.98
CA PHE A 6 -2.21 -15.32 -1.05
C PHE A 6 -0.71 -15.57 -0.94
N LEU A 7 0.00 -15.59 -2.07
CA LEU A 7 1.43 -15.83 -2.11
C LEU A 7 2.26 -14.66 -1.56
N SER A 8 1.82 -13.41 -1.77
CA SER A 8 2.51 -12.27 -1.19
C SER A 8 2.54 -12.30 0.34
N ARG A 9 1.51 -12.88 0.96
CA ARG A 9 1.48 -13.12 2.40
C ARG A 9 2.38 -14.26 2.85
N LEU A 10 2.48 -15.33 2.05
CA LEU A 10 3.30 -16.50 2.40
C LEU A 10 4.80 -16.27 2.17
N TYR A 11 5.17 -15.48 1.16
CA TYR A 11 6.54 -15.40 0.68
C TYR A 11 7.18 -14.03 0.83
N THR A 12 6.48 -13.06 1.41
CA THR A 12 6.99 -11.69 1.55
C THR A 12 7.54 -11.17 0.22
N LEU A 13 6.65 -11.05 -0.79
CA LEU A 13 7.04 -10.51 -2.09
C LEU A 13 7.29 -9.01 -1.95
N ASP A 14 8.54 -8.62 -1.99
CA ASP A 14 9.00 -7.23 -1.92
C ASP A 14 10.00 -6.92 -3.06
N ASP A 15 10.61 -5.76 -3.01
CA ASP A 15 11.57 -5.28 -4.02
C ASP A 15 12.91 -6.06 -4.04
N ARG A 16 13.11 -6.98 -3.10
CA ARG A 16 14.27 -7.89 -3.05
C ARG A 16 14.03 -9.21 -3.78
N ILE A 17 12.90 -9.32 -4.50
CA ILE A 17 12.61 -10.53 -5.27
C ILE A 17 13.67 -10.75 -6.35
N THR A 18 14.14 -11.99 -6.47
CA THR A 18 15.09 -12.41 -7.49
C THR A 18 14.49 -13.55 -8.33
N LYS A 19 15.13 -13.87 -9.45
CA LYS A 19 14.72 -14.99 -10.28
C LYS A 19 14.80 -16.32 -9.51
N GLU A 20 15.85 -16.49 -8.73
CA GLU A 20 16.05 -17.67 -7.87
C GLU A 20 14.91 -17.83 -6.87
N LYS A 21 14.44 -16.69 -6.32
CA LYS A 21 13.29 -16.69 -5.39
C LYS A 21 11.98 -17.03 -6.11
N VAL A 22 11.78 -16.59 -7.33
CA VAL A 22 10.63 -17.00 -8.16
C VAL A 22 10.69 -18.51 -8.41
N ASP A 23 11.84 -19.06 -8.78
CA ASP A 23 12.02 -20.50 -9.05
C ASP A 23 11.79 -21.33 -7.76
N GLU A 24 12.25 -20.87 -6.61
CA GLU A 24 11.99 -21.48 -5.29
C GLU A 24 10.48 -21.55 -5.01
N ILE A 25 9.78 -20.42 -5.18
CA ILE A 25 8.33 -20.34 -4.99
C ILE A 25 7.61 -21.32 -5.92
N MET A 26 7.99 -21.33 -7.19
CA MET A 26 7.39 -22.22 -8.18
C MET A 26 7.63 -23.70 -7.86
N LYS A 27 8.84 -24.05 -7.41
CA LYS A 27 9.17 -25.42 -6.97
C LYS A 27 8.31 -25.82 -5.78
N ARG A 28 8.23 -24.95 -4.76
CA ARG A 28 7.45 -25.22 -3.54
C ARG A 28 5.95 -25.34 -3.84
N GLU A 29 5.39 -24.44 -4.66
CA GLU A 29 3.97 -24.51 -5.02
C GLU A 29 3.60 -25.76 -5.83
N ARG A 30 4.54 -26.32 -6.60
CA ARG A 30 4.35 -27.62 -7.30
C ARG A 30 4.35 -28.81 -6.35
N THR A 31 5.10 -28.73 -5.25
CA THR A 31 5.22 -29.84 -4.28
C THR A 31 4.16 -29.84 -3.20
N ILE A 32 3.48 -28.70 -2.96
CA ILE A 32 2.36 -28.62 -2.03
C ILE A 32 1.15 -29.29 -2.69
N SER A 33 1.09 -30.62 -2.59
CA SER A 33 0.01 -31.43 -3.17
C SER A 33 -1.22 -31.51 -2.27
N SER A 34 -2.28 -31.95 -2.86
CA SER A 34 -3.44 -32.70 -2.42
C SER A 34 -4.70 -31.95 -2.00
N ASN A 35 -4.68 -30.79 -1.39
CA ASN A 35 -5.94 -30.13 -1.06
C ASN A 35 -6.23 -28.84 -1.86
N ARG A 36 -5.44 -28.62 -2.93
CA ARG A 36 -5.52 -27.42 -3.77
C ARG A 36 -5.60 -27.74 -5.27
N ASP A 37 -6.23 -28.82 -5.66
CA ASP A 37 -6.33 -29.27 -7.06
C ASP A 37 -6.79 -28.17 -8.03
N LYS A 38 -7.63 -27.27 -7.54
CA LYS A 38 -8.08 -26.08 -8.30
C LYS A 38 -6.94 -25.14 -8.70
N TYR A 39 -5.85 -25.09 -7.91
CA TYR A 39 -4.75 -24.13 -8.11
C TYR A 39 -3.46 -24.79 -8.63
N ASN A 40 -3.42 -26.13 -8.72
CA ASN A 40 -2.24 -26.88 -9.19
C ASN A 40 -2.39 -27.37 -10.62
N THR A 41 -3.36 -26.86 -11.37
CA THR A 41 -3.46 -27.15 -12.81
C THR A 41 -2.28 -26.54 -13.55
N PRO A 42 -1.82 -27.14 -14.67
CA PRO A 42 -0.75 -26.56 -15.50
C PRO A 42 -1.00 -25.10 -15.87
N HIS A 43 -2.24 -24.76 -16.19
CA HIS A 43 -2.66 -23.38 -16.52
C HIS A 43 -2.48 -22.44 -15.31
N ALA A 44 -2.99 -22.81 -14.15
CA ALA A 44 -2.86 -21.98 -12.94
C ALA A 44 -1.41 -21.81 -12.49
N MET A 45 -0.56 -22.81 -12.72
CA MET A 45 0.90 -22.71 -12.45
C MET A 45 1.60 -21.80 -13.47
N SER A 46 1.18 -21.84 -14.74
CA SER A 46 1.67 -20.94 -15.77
C SER A 46 1.30 -19.49 -15.49
N ASP A 47 0.05 -19.23 -15.09
CA ASP A 47 -0.41 -17.90 -14.71
C ASP A 47 0.34 -17.36 -13.49
N LEU A 48 0.58 -18.21 -12.49
CA LEU A 48 1.38 -17.85 -11.31
C LEU A 48 2.80 -17.46 -11.72
N HIS A 49 3.48 -18.29 -12.50
CA HIS A 49 4.83 -18.00 -12.98
C HIS A 49 4.86 -16.70 -13.78
N SER A 50 3.91 -16.52 -14.71
CA SER A 50 3.79 -15.27 -15.48
C SER A 50 3.60 -14.05 -14.57
N GLY A 51 2.75 -14.15 -13.55
CA GLY A 51 2.55 -13.09 -12.56
C GLY A 51 3.82 -12.73 -11.77
N LEU A 52 4.53 -13.75 -11.29
CA LEU A 52 5.79 -13.55 -10.56
C LEU A 52 6.88 -12.96 -11.45
N MET A 53 6.99 -13.39 -12.70
CA MET A 53 7.95 -12.83 -13.66
C MET A 53 7.62 -11.40 -14.05
N LYS A 54 6.35 -11.04 -14.19
CA LYS A 54 5.92 -9.65 -14.41
C LYS A 54 6.23 -8.77 -13.20
N PHE A 55 6.03 -9.28 -11.97
CA PHE A 55 6.40 -8.56 -10.77
C PHE A 55 7.92 -8.35 -10.68
N LEU A 56 8.71 -9.38 -10.94
CA LEU A 56 10.16 -9.29 -11.00
C LEU A 56 10.62 -8.26 -12.05
N ALA A 57 10.07 -8.33 -13.27
CA ALA A 57 10.38 -7.37 -14.33
C ALA A 57 10.00 -5.93 -13.95
N PHE A 58 8.87 -5.74 -13.26
CA PHE A 58 8.46 -4.43 -12.74
C PHE A 58 9.47 -3.90 -11.72
N VAL A 59 9.84 -4.71 -10.71
CA VAL A 59 10.81 -4.30 -9.69
C VAL A 59 12.19 -3.97 -10.30
N GLN A 60 12.58 -4.68 -11.35
CA GLN A 60 13.83 -4.45 -12.09
C GLN A 60 13.73 -3.32 -13.14
N SER A 61 12.53 -2.79 -13.39
CA SER A 61 12.35 -1.74 -14.39
C SER A 61 13.00 -0.42 -13.97
N ASP A 62 13.47 0.34 -14.96
CA ASP A 62 14.02 1.68 -14.74
C ASP A 62 13.01 2.60 -14.03
N TYR A 63 11.72 2.42 -14.31
CA TYR A 63 10.66 3.16 -13.66
C TYR A 63 10.62 2.91 -12.14
N TYR A 64 10.57 1.64 -11.71
CA TYR A 64 10.57 1.30 -10.28
C TYR A 64 11.87 1.72 -9.60
N GLN A 65 13.01 1.45 -10.23
CA GLN A 65 14.32 1.84 -9.72
C GLN A 65 14.44 3.36 -9.59
N SER A 66 13.87 4.13 -10.52
CA SER A 66 13.86 5.60 -10.45
C SER A 66 13.07 6.11 -9.25
N ILE A 67 11.92 5.50 -8.94
CA ILE A 67 11.11 5.84 -7.75
C ILE A 67 11.88 5.50 -6.47
N SER A 68 12.38 4.28 -6.35
CA SER A 68 13.12 3.81 -5.19
C SER A 68 14.40 4.65 -4.96
N ASN A 69 15.11 4.98 -6.03
CA ASN A 69 16.31 5.81 -5.96
C ASN A 69 15.99 7.27 -5.61
N ARG A 70 14.85 7.80 -6.07
CA ARG A 70 14.38 9.15 -5.70
C ARG A 70 14.16 9.25 -4.20
N GLU A 71 13.49 8.29 -3.59
CA GLU A 71 13.27 8.28 -2.13
C GLU A 71 14.59 8.22 -1.35
N LYS A 72 15.53 7.38 -1.79
CA LYS A 72 16.86 7.27 -1.18
C LYS A 72 17.65 8.58 -1.35
N GLU A 73 17.57 9.20 -2.52
CA GLU A 73 18.24 10.46 -2.82
C GLU A 73 17.65 11.63 -2.03
N GLU A 74 16.33 11.67 -1.81
CA GLU A 74 15.71 12.67 -0.94
C GLU A 74 16.21 12.56 0.50
N LEU A 75 16.29 11.33 1.07
CA LEU A 75 16.88 11.10 2.39
C LEU A 75 18.34 11.55 2.44
N ARG A 76 19.14 11.18 1.44
CA ARG A 76 20.55 11.57 1.34
C ARG A 76 20.72 13.09 1.28
N LYS A 77 19.88 13.81 0.52
CA LYS A 77 19.89 15.29 0.47
C LYS A 77 19.59 15.92 1.82
N VAL A 78 18.64 15.36 2.59
CA VAL A 78 18.36 15.81 3.95
C VAL A 78 19.59 15.61 4.84
N GLU A 79 20.21 14.43 4.82
CA GLU A 79 21.39 14.10 5.63
C GLU A 79 22.60 14.98 5.27
N GLN A 80 22.80 15.28 3.99
CA GLN A 80 23.94 16.07 3.47
C GLN A 80 23.66 17.58 3.45
N SER A 81 22.46 18.04 3.79
CA SER A 81 22.14 19.47 3.79
C SER A 81 23.09 20.25 4.71
N THR A 82 23.66 21.32 4.20
CA THR A 82 24.48 22.27 4.97
C THR A 82 23.66 23.36 5.64
N VAL A 83 22.39 23.50 5.24
CA VAL A 83 21.44 24.51 5.75
C VAL A 83 20.69 24.01 7.00
N LEU A 84 20.44 22.70 7.07
CA LEU A 84 19.72 22.10 8.19
C LEU A 84 20.67 21.76 9.34
N SER A 85 20.25 22.05 10.55
CA SER A 85 20.92 21.60 11.77
C SER A 85 20.85 20.07 11.92
N THR A 86 21.73 19.50 12.72
CA THR A 86 21.74 18.05 13.03
C THR A 86 20.41 17.58 13.59
N THR A 87 19.76 18.41 14.43
CA THR A 87 18.45 18.11 15.03
C THR A 87 17.35 18.08 13.99
N GLU A 88 17.29 19.07 13.08
CA GLU A 88 16.31 19.13 12.00
C GLU A 88 16.45 17.94 11.05
N LYS A 89 17.68 17.57 10.68
CA LYS A 89 17.94 16.37 9.87
C LYS A 89 17.40 15.12 10.55
N ALA A 90 17.71 14.94 11.83
CA ALA A 90 17.25 13.77 12.59
C ALA A 90 15.71 13.69 12.66
N VAL A 91 15.02 14.83 12.79
CA VAL A 91 13.56 14.91 12.79
C VAL A 91 12.99 14.50 11.43
N LEU A 92 13.54 15.01 10.33
CA LEU A 92 13.06 14.70 8.97
C LEU A 92 13.30 13.24 8.61
N VAL A 93 14.45 12.68 8.93
CA VAL A 93 14.75 11.25 8.71
C VAL A 93 13.81 10.37 9.54
N LYS A 94 13.58 10.68 10.81
CA LYS A 94 12.62 9.96 11.67
C LYS A 94 11.20 10.06 11.13
N ALA A 95 10.78 11.22 10.65
CA ALA A 95 9.46 11.39 10.03
C ALA A 95 9.28 10.49 8.82
N ARG A 96 10.27 10.42 7.93
CA ARG A 96 10.24 9.56 6.74
C ARG A 96 10.20 8.08 7.08
N ILE A 97 11.02 7.65 8.03
CA ILE A 97 11.02 6.27 8.54
C ILE A 97 9.66 5.94 9.18
N GLY A 98 9.10 6.87 9.97
CA GLY A 98 7.80 6.72 10.59
C GLY A 98 6.67 6.55 9.57
N GLN A 99 6.68 7.33 8.48
CA GLN A 99 5.72 7.17 7.38
C GLN A 99 5.80 5.79 6.71
N GLY A 100 7.00 5.29 6.47
CA GLY A 100 7.21 3.94 5.91
C GLY A 100 6.70 2.84 6.85
N LEU A 101 6.97 2.96 8.14
CA LEU A 101 6.47 2.03 9.17
C LEU A 101 4.95 2.10 9.31
N PHE A 102 4.36 3.29 9.33
CA PHE A 102 2.93 3.51 9.38
C PHE A 102 2.22 2.85 8.20
N ARG A 103 2.71 3.12 6.98
CA ARG A 103 2.19 2.50 5.77
C ARG A 103 2.22 0.98 5.85
N LYS A 104 3.34 0.39 6.29
CA LYS A 104 3.47 -1.06 6.45
C LYS A 104 2.43 -1.61 7.43
N LYS A 105 2.32 -0.98 8.61
CA LYS A 105 1.33 -1.40 9.62
C LYS A 105 -0.11 -1.31 9.11
N LEU A 106 -0.45 -0.27 8.33
CA LEU A 106 -1.78 -0.14 7.74
C LEU A 106 -2.06 -1.24 6.71
N PHE A 107 -1.07 -1.63 5.90
CA PHE A 107 -1.21 -2.78 4.99
C PHE A 107 -1.46 -4.08 5.74
N ASP A 108 -0.72 -4.30 6.82
CA ASP A 108 -0.87 -5.49 7.66
C ASP A 108 -2.24 -5.52 8.38
N TYR A 109 -2.82 -4.35 8.70
CA TYR A 109 -4.10 -4.22 9.37
C TYR A 109 -5.30 -4.28 8.41
N TRP A 110 -5.33 -3.39 7.40
CA TRP A 110 -6.46 -3.24 6.48
C TRP A 110 -6.48 -4.26 5.35
N HIS A 111 -5.32 -4.76 4.94
CA HIS A 111 -5.14 -5.70 3.82
C HIS A 111 -5.58 -5.18 2.44
N GLY A 112 -6.09 -3.99 2.34
CA GLY A 112 -6.61 -3.32 1.16
C GLY A 112 -7.22 -1.98 1.52
N CYS A 113 -7.75 -1.25 0.54
CA CYS A 113 -8.46 -0.01 0.80
C CYS A 113 -9.60 -0.23 1.79
N SER A 114 -9.66 0.58 2.84
CA SER A 114 -10.68 0.48 3.89
C SER A 114 -12.11 0.72 3.38
N ILE A 115 -12.27 1.30 2.18
CA ILE A 115 -13.57 1.56 1.54
C ILE A 115 -13.83 0.59 0.39
N THR A 116 -12.94 0.54 -0.61
CA THR A 116 -13.18 -0.19 -1.87
C THR A 116 -12.70 -1.63 -1.84
N GLN A 117 -11.94 -2.02 -0.81
CA GLN A 117 -11.26 -3.31 -0.72
C GLN A 117 -10.25 -3.56 -1.86
N CYS A 118 -9.88 -2.52 -2.63
CA CYS A 118 -8.78 -2.60 -3.58
C CYS A 118 -7.51 -2.98 -2.84
N ASP A 119 -6.81 -4.03 -3.29
CA ASP A 119 -5.64 -4.59 -2.63
C ASP A 119 -4.33 -4.42 -3.43
N ILE A 120 -4.36 -3.52 -4.41
CA ILE A 120 -3.19 -3.20 -5.23
C ILE A 120 -2.30 -2.20 -4.48
N PRO A 121 -1.15 -2.60 -3.94
CA PRO A 121 -0.38 -1.76 -3.01
C PRO A 121 0.01 -0.40 -3.55
N TRP A 122 0.35 -0.30 -4.83
CA TRP A 122 0.74 0.96 -5.48
C TRP A 122 -0.40 1.95 -5.72
N PHE A 123 -1.65 1.48 -5.63
CA PHE A 123 -2.84 2.33 -5.69
C PHE A 123 -3.32 2.79 -4.31
N LEU A 124 -2.64 2.40 -3.23
CA LEU A 124 -3.11 2.70 -1.90
C LEU A 124 -2.23 3.74 -1.22
N ILE A 125 -2.87 4.67 -0.55
CA ILE A 125 -2.27 5.74 0.22
C ILE A 125 -2.53 5.48 1.71
N ALA A 126 -1.49 5.64 2.51
CA ALA A 126 -1.58 5.60 3.98
C ALA A 126 -1.96 6.99 4.48
N SER A 127 -3.24 7.20 4.76
CA SER A 127 -3.84 8.47 5.15
C SER A 127 -4.01 8.54 6.67
N HIS A 128 -3.58 9.65 7.30
CA HIS A 128 -3.79 9.87 8.73
C HIS A 128 -5.17 10.48 8.99
N ILE A 129 -5.86 9.97 10.00
CA ILE A 129 -7.15 10.54 10.47
C ILE A 129 -6.87 11.84 11.24
N LYS A 130 -6.02 11.78 12.27
CA LYS A 130 -5.47 12.96 12.94
C LYS A 130 -4.21 13.39 12.19
N PRO A 131 -4.16 14.62 11.64
CA PRO A 131 -3.03 15.06 10.83
C PRO A 131 -1.68 14.85 11.52
N TRP A 132 -0.66 14.47 10.77
CA TRP A 132 0.71 14.22 11.25
C TRP A 132 1.26 15.36 12.13
N CYS A 133 1.00 16.61 11.74
CA CYS A 133 1.47 17.78 12.46
C CYS A 133 0.85 17.92 13.85
N ASN A 134 -0.33 17.35 14.08
CA ASN A 134 -1.07 17.40 15.34
C ASN A 134 -0.92 16.11 16.15
N SER A 135 -0.24 15.09 15.61
CA SER A 135 -0.05 13.79 16.24
C SER A 135 1.26 13.71 17.00
N ASP A 136 1.26 13.02 18.13
CA ASP A 136 2.47 12.63 18.83
C ASP A 136 3.18 11.46 18.13
N ASN A 137 4.30 10.97 18.68
CA ASN A 137 5.11 9.95 18.04
C ASN A 137 4.43 8.56 18.04
N GLU A 138 3.55 8.28 18.98
CA GLU A 138 2.79 7.02 19.04
C GLU A 138 1.62 7.07 18.07
N GLU A 139 0.85 8.16 18.07
CA GLU A 139 -0.26 8.39 17.15
C GLU A 139 0.17 8.39 15.68
N ARG A 140 1.39 8.85 15.37
CA ARG A 140 1.95 8.87 14.01
C ARG A 140 2.16 7.49 13.40
N ILE A 141 2.25 6.45 14.20
CA ILE A 141 2.47 5.07 13.75
C ILE A 141 1.35 4.13 14.21
N ASP A 142 0.29 4.68 14.79
CA ASP A 142 -0.88 3.93 15.24
C ASP A 142 -1.79 3.61 14.05
N VAL A 143 -2.12 2.34 13.87
CA VAL A 143 -3.03 1.86 12.81
C VAL A 143 -4.46 2.39 12.98
N TYR A 144 -4.86 2.69 14.21
CA TYR A 144 -6.17 3.27 14.51
C TYR A 144 -6.26 4.76 14.18
N ASN A 145 -5.12 5.40 13.98
CA ASN A 145 -5.04 6.76 13.46
C ASN A 145 -4.88 6.78 11.93
N GLY A 146 -5.23 5.70 11.24
CA GLY A 146 -4.98 5.63 9.81
C GLY A 146 -5.98 4.83 9.00
N LEU A 147 -6.13 5.27 7.76
CA LEU A 147 -6.90 4.62 6.72
C LEU A 147 -5.98 4.25 5.56
N LEU A 148 -6.21 3.12 4.93
CA LEU A 148 -5.58 2.75 3.68
C LEU A 148 -6.60 3.03 2.57
N LEU A 149 -6.31 4.00 1.71
CA LEU A 149 -7.28 4.53 0.74
C LEU A 149 -6.76 4.48 -0.69
N THR A 150 -7.65 4.37 -1.67
CA THR A 150 -7.32 4.69 -3.07
C THR A 150 -7.17 6.21 -3.24
N PRO A 151 -6.44 6.72 -4.26
CA PRO A 151 -6.13 8.14 -4.40
C PRO A 151 -7.34 9.07 -4.45
N ASP A 152 -8.41 8.61 -5.06
CA ASP A 152 -9.69 9.33 -5.12
C ASP A 152 -10.34 9.48 -3.74
N TYR A 153 -10.42 8.39 -2.98
CA TYR A 153 -10.96 8.44 -1.62
C TYR A 153 -10.04 9.15 -0.63
N ASP A 154 -8.73 9.03 -0.77
CA ASP A 154 -7.75 9.79 0.00
C ASP A 154 -7.95 11.30 -0.20
N LYS A 155 -8.07 11.72 -1.46
CA LYS A 155 -8.30 13.13 -1.78
C LYS A 155 -9.65 13.66 -1.26
N LEU A 156 -10.71 12.86 -1.35
CA LEU A 156 -12.02 13.23 -0.81
C LEU A 156 -12.01 13.34 0.71
N PHE A 157 -11.27 12.46 1.38
CA PHE A 157 -11.10 12.48 2.83
C PHE A 157 -10.31 13.71 3.28
N ASP A 158 -9.17 13.99 2.67
CA ASP A 158 -8.32 15.14 2.95
C ASP A 158 -9.05 16.48 2.78
N LEU A 159 -9.93 16.56 1.78
CA LEU A 159 -10.72 17.75 1.49
C LEU A 159 -12.02 17.85 2.33
N GLY A 160 -12.31 16.84 3.15
CA GLY A 160 -13.53 16.81 3.98
C GLY A 160 -14.83 16.56 3.19
N PHE A 161 -14.73 16.05 1.95
CA PHE A 161 -15.92 15.65 1.17
C PHE A 161 -16.49 14.33 1.67
N ILE A 162 -15.70 13.52 2.33
CA ILE A 162 -16.12 12.30 3.01
C ILE A 162 -15.63 12.27 4.45
N ALA A 163 -16.37 11.59 5.31
CA ALA A 163 -16.04 11.30 6.69
C ALA A 163 -16.64 9.94 7.08
N PHE A 164 -16.42 9.50 8.31
CA PHE A 164 -17.02 8.30 8.86
C PHE A 164 -17.78 8.63 10.15
N ASP A 165 -18.94 8.00 10.35
CA ASP A 165 -19.63 8.06 11.63
C ASP A 165 -18.99 7.09 12.66
N ASN A 166 -19.49 7.12 13.89
CA ASN A 166 -18.99 6.26 14.97
C ASN A 166 -19.21 4.76 14.73
N ASN A 167 -19.99 4.39 13.73
CA ASN A 167 -20.24 2.99 13.32
C ASN A 167 -19.42 2.61 12.06
N GLY A 168 -18.52 3.48 11.61
CA GLY A 168 -17.72 3.28 10.41
C GLY A 168 -18.46 3.49 9.09
N ARG A 169 -19.67 4.08 9.11
CA ARG A 169 -20.42 4.36 7.89
C ARG A 169 -19.87 5.60 7.18
N LEU A 170 -19.70 5.49 5.88
CA LEU A 170 -19.24 6.59 5.04
C LEU A 170 -20.30 7.69 4.97
N LEU A 171 -19.89 8.90 5.31
CA LEU A 171 -20.68 10.11 5.23
C LEU A 171 -20.16 10.97 4.08
N PHE A 172 -21.08 11.68 3.41
CA PHE A 172 -20.75 12.61 2.34
C PHE A 172 -21.12 14.04 2.75
N SER A 173 -20.23 14.97 2.47
CA SER A 173 -20.51 16.39 2.60
C SER A 173 -21.66 16.82 1.69
N LYS A 174 -22.42 17.81 2.14
CA LYS A 174 -23.47 18.46 1.31
C LYS A 174 -22.89 19.16 0.08
N GLU A 175 -21.62 19.56 0.15
CA GLU A 175 -20.88 20.19 -0.95
C GLU A 175 -20.38 19.18 -1.99
N PHE A 176 -20.62 17.89 -1.78
CA PHE A 176 -20.32 16.81 -2.71
C PHE A 176 -21.62 16.14 -3.17
N PRO A 177 -22.33 16.74 -4.13
CA PRO A 177 -23.68 16.31 -4.53
C PRO A 177 -23.65 14.94 -5.21
N LYS A 178 -24.80 14.27 -5.19
CA LYS A 178 -24.93 12.91 -5.73
C LYS A 178 -24.60 12.85 -7.23
N SER A 179 -24.87 13.91 -7.99
CA SER A 179 -24.51 14.00 -9.42
C SER A 179 -23.01 13.83 -9.64
N GLU A 180 -22.19 14.56 -8.89
CA GLU A 180 -20.73 14.50 -8.99
C GLU A 180 -20.18 13.14 -8.54
N ARG A 181 -20.76 12.58 -7.47
CA ARG A 181 -20.41 11.23 -7.01
C ARG A 181 -20.67 10.18 -8.07
N THR A 182 -21.78 10.28 -8.77
CA THR A 182 -22.13 9.35 -9.86
C THR A 182 -21.14 9.47 -11.02
N ILE A 183 -20.75 10.69 -11.42
CA ILE A 183 -19.76 10.91 -12.47
C ILE A 183 -18.41 10.29 -12.12
N LEU A 184 -18.00 10.39 -10.85
CA LEU A 184 -16.74 9.83 -10.36
C LEU A 184 -16.82 8.33 -10.00
N GLY A 185 -17.98 7.71 -10.13
CA GLY A 185 -18.20 6.31 -9.73
C GLY A 185 -18.13 6.10 -8.21
N ILE A 186 -18.38 7.13 -7.42
CA ILE A 186 -18.31 7.11 -5.95
C ILE A 186 -19.74 7.01 -5.41
N ASP A 187 -20.23 5.81 -5.27
CA ASP A 187 -21.61 5.52 -4.88
C ASP A 187 -21.84 5.25 -3.38
N GLY A 188 -20.75 5.18 -2.61
CA GLY A 188 -20.81 4.95 -1.15
C GLY A 188 -21.11 3.52 -0.75
N HIS A 189 -21.11 2.57 -1.66
CA HIS A 189 -21.17 1.15 -1.30
C HIS A 189 -19.83 0.70 -0.74
N ILE A 190 -19.73 0.60 0.58
CA ILE A 190 -18.67 -0.13 1.27
C ILE A 190 -18.93 -1.60 0.97
N ARG A 191 -18.03 -2.23 0.23
CA ARG A 191 -18.10 -3.67 -0.10
C ARG A 191 -17.43 -4.52 0.97
#